data_3972f8b35db5d656b3fc4d20fcc8445c
#
_entry.id   3972f8b35db5d656b3fc4d20fcc8445c
#
_cell.length_a   1.000
_cell.length_b   1.000
_cell.length_c   1.000
_cell.angle_alpha   90.00
_cell.angle_beta   90.00
_cell.angle_gamma   90.00
#
_symmetry.space_group_name_H-M   'P 1'
#
loop_
_entity.id
_entity.type
_entity.pdbx_description
1 polymer ?
#
loop_
_entity_poly.entity_id
_entity_poly.type
_entity_poly.pdbx_seq_one_letter_code
_entity_poly.pdbx_strand_id
1 'polypeptide(L)'
;MAEPMSAERYLERWQNYRQQPQQVSGIRTLHAAIASLEGGQQVLDEQAPWAKQFSQKPKPQAPSPAKELLPGKKNKGAVALALPFFDQTNDGPDGWRHCQSSSIAMNLAYLRVPGIKDDLDYLKVVQRHGDTTQQTAHAAALAELKAPGRFMTSCSVERAKAELDKGFGLAFGILHHGPVSAPTGGGHYIAIRGYDTTGWLVHDPYGELNLVRGGWARQGPGAGRNQHYSFANTNPRWLLEGSSSGWAWIFSS
;
A
#
# COMPACT_ATOMS: atom_id res chain seq x y z
N MET A 1 -13.27 -27.04 8.51
CA MET A 1 -13.43 -26.08 7.40
C MET A 1 -14.63 -25.22 7.72
N ALA A 2 -14.49 -23.89 7.72
CA ALA A 2 -15.64 -23.01 7.96
C ALA A 2 -16.55 -23.06 6.72
N GLU A 3 -17.86 -23.16 6.93
CA GLU A 3 -18.84 -23.11 5.84
C GLU A 3 -18.72 -21.79 5.06
N PRO A 4 -18.83 -21.82 3.72
CA PRO A 4 -18.84 -20.62 2.92
C PRO A 4 -20.02 -19.72 3.33
N MET A 5 -19.75 -18.45 3.49
CA MET A 5 -20.74 -17.46 3.92
C MET A 5 -21.79 -17.23 2.83
N SER A 6 -23.09 -17.29 3.17
CA SER A 6 -24.19 -17.08 2.21
C SER A 6 -24.24 -15.62 1.72
N ALA A 7 -24.91 -15.38 0.57
CA ALA A 7 -25.09 -14.04 0.00
C ALA A 7 -25.81 -13.09 0.96
N GLU A 8 -26.80 -13.60 1.73
CA GLU A 8 -27.54 -12.81 2.72
C GLU A 8 -26.65 -12.32 3.86
N ARG A 9 -25.72 -13.16 4.33
CA ARG A 9 -24.77 -12.80 5.40
C ARG A 9 -23.73 -11.79 4.93
N TYR A 10 -23.37 -11.81 3.65
CA TYR A 10 -22.56 -10.76 3.03
C TYR A 10 -23.33 -9.45 2.89
N LEU A 11 -24.62 -9.52 2.53
CA LEU A 11 -25.49 -8.37 2.40
C LEU A 11 -25.75 -7.68 3.75
N GLU A 12 -25.96 -8.45 4.83
CA GLU A 12 -26.09 -7.93 6.20
C GLU A 12 -24.83 -7.21 6.65
N ARG A 13 -23.65 -7.79 6.42
CA ARG A 13 -22.37 -7.09 6.65
C ARG A 13 -22.26 -5.81 5.84
N TRP A 14 -22.70 -5.83 4.61
CA TRP A 14 -22.68 -4.68 3.72
C TRP A 14 -23.59 -3.55 4.19
N GLN A 15 -24.79 -3.86 4.68
CA GLN A 15 -25.70 -2.88 5.29
C GLN A 15 -25.11 -2.25 6.54
N ASN A 16 -24.36 -3.00 7.33
CA ASN A 16 -23.63 -2.48 8.49
C ASN A 16 -22.48 -1.54 8.06
N TYR A 17 -21.78 -1.83 6.97
CA TYR A 17 -20.77 -0.92 6.41
C TYR A 17 -21.37 0.37 5.84
N ARG A 18 -22.60 0.33 5.32
CA ARG A 18 -23.30 1.52 4.81
C ARG A 18 -23.55 2.58 5.89
N GLN A 19 -23.70 2.17 7.13
CA GLN A 19 -23.85 3.07 8.27
C GLN A 19 -22.53 3.71 8.73
N GLN A 20 -21.40 3.27 8.18
CA GLN A 20 -20.06 3.79 8.48
C GLN A 20 -19.39 4.26 7.18
N PRO A 21 -19.66 5.50 6.72
CA PRO A 21 -19.18 6.00 5.41
C PRO A 21 -17.65 6.03 5.26
N GLN A 22 -16.90 5.71 6.31
CA GLN A 22 -15.43 5.63 6.29
C GLN A 22 -14.88 4.31 5.71
N GLN A 23 -15.74 3.35 5.32
CA GLN A 23 -15.33 2.02 4.86
C GLN A 23 -15.74 1.71 3.40
N VAL A 24 -15.53 2.65 2.48
CA VAL A 24 -15.86 2.48 1.05
C VAL A 24 -15.13 1.28 0.41
N SER A 25 -13.97 0.89 0.91
CA SER A 25 -13.23 -0.29 0.44
C SER A 25 -13.96 -1.60 0.72
N GLY A 26 -14.60 -1.73 1.89
CA GLY A 26 -15.41 -2.89 2.24
C GLY A 26 -16.60 -3.11 1.31
N ILE A 27 -17.18 -2.03 0.80
CA ILE A 27 -18.34 -2.07 -0.12
C ILE A 27 -17.98 -2.73 -1.45
N ARG A 28 -16.83 -2.38 -2.06
CA ARG A 28 -16.37 -2.99 -3.32
C ARG A 28 -16.05 -4.46 -3.19
N THR A 29 -15.37 -4.82 -2.12
CA THR A 29 -15.00 -6.22 -1.84
C THR A 29 -16.24 -7.08 -1.63
N LEU A 30 -17.21 -6.59 -0.86
CA LEU A 30 -18.48 -7.27 -0.64
C LEU A 30 -19.31 -7.36 -1.93
N HIS A 31 -19.32 -6.32 -2.74
CA HIS A 31 -19.97 -6.34 -4.05
C HIS A 31 -19.37 -7.44 -4.95
N ALA A 32 -18.05 -7.50 -5.05
CA ALA A 32 -17.36 -8.52 -5.85
C ALA A 32 -17.62 -9.95 -5.32
N ALA A 33 -17.61 -10.13 -3.99
CA ALA A 33 -17.89 -11.40 -3.36
C ALA A 33 -19.33 -11.86 -3.61
N ILE A 34 -20.32 -10.97 -3.47
CA ILE A 34 -21.73 -11.29 -3.74
C ILE A 34 -21.94 -11.61 -5.23
N ALA A 35 -21.37 -10.80 -6.13
CA ALA A 35 -21.49 -11.02 -7.58
C ALA A 35 -20.89 -12.35 -8.06
N SER A 36 -19.94 -12.92 -7.31
CA SER A 36 -19.31 -14.20 -7.62
C SER A 36 -20.13 -15.42 -7.16
N LEU A 37 -21.18 -15.21 -6.37
CA LEU A 37 -22.07 -16.30 -5.90
C LEU A 37 -23.17 -16.56 -6.92
N GLU A 38 -23.67 -17.79 -6.96
CA GLU A 38 -24.83 -18.15 -7.78
C GLU A 38 -26.06 -17.31 -7.35
N GLY A 39 -26.68 -16.62 -8.29
CA GLY A 39 -27.75 -15.67 -8.02
C GLY A 39 -27.33 -14.34 -7.37
N GLY A 40 -26.05 -14.17 -7.02
CA GLY A 40 -25.57 -13.00 -6.30
C GLY A 40 -25.75 -11.68 -7.08
N GLN A 41 -25.62 -11.71 -8.40
CA GLN A 41 -25.87 -10.51 -9.23
C GLN A 41 -27.34 -10.07 -9.17
N GLN A 42 -28.29 -11.01 -9.15
CA GLN A 42 -29.70 -10.68 -9.00
C GLN A 42 -29.97 -10.03 -7.63
N VAL A 43 -29.40 -10.55 -6.56
CA VAL A 43 -29.51 -9.97 -5.22
C VAL A 43 -28.98 -8.52 -5.19
N LEU A 44 -27.84 -8.26 -5.85
CA LEU A 44 -27.27 -6.91 -5.95
C LEU A 44 -28.18 -5.95 -6.73
N ASP A 45 -28.75 -6.41 -7.83
CA ASP A 45 -29.63 -5.59 -8.68
C ASP A 45 -30.94 -5.24 -7.99
N GLU A 46 -31.51 -6.15 -7.22
CA GLU A 46 -32.79 -5.97 -6.52
C GLU A 46 -32.63 -5.19 -5.20
N GLN A 47 -31.63 -5.52 -4.39
CA GLN A 47 -31.51 -4.99 -3.03
C GLN A 47 -30.49 -3.88 -2.87
N ALA A 48 -29.59 -3.71 -3.83
CA ALA A 48 -28.53 -2.71 -3.77
C ALA A 48 -28.23 -2.05 -5.13
N PRO A 49 -29.24 -1.50 -5.86
CA PRO A 49 -29.06 -0.90 -7.18
C PRO A 49 -28.04 0.25 -7.18
N TRP A 50 -27.87 0.93 -6.04
CA TRP A 50 -26.86 1.99 -5.83
C TRP A 50 -25.43 1.45 -5.86
N ALA A 51 -25.22 0.15 -5.69
CA ALA A 51 -23.91 -0.48 -5.68
C ALA A 51 -23.29 -0.61 -7.08
N LYS A 52 -24.09 -0.44 -8.15
CA LYS A 52 -23.61 -0.47 -9.55
C LYS A 52 -22.45 0.51 -9.79
N GLN A 53 -22.40 1.63 -9.08
CA GLN A 53 -21.28 2.57 -9.15
C GLN A 53 -19.92 1.97 -8.69
N PHE A 54 -19.94 0.87 -7.92
CA PHE A 54 -18.75 0.18 -7.43
C PHE A 54 -18.36 -1.06 -8.27
N SER A 55 -19.23 -1.49 -9.20
CA SER A 55 -19.01 -2.65 -10.08
C SER A 55 -17.98 -2.36 -11.19
N GLN A 56 -17.78 -1.10 -11.54
CA GLN A 56 -16.77 -0.73 -12.52
C GLN A 56 -15.39 -0.84 -11.86
N LYS A 57 -14.61 -1.88 -12.26
CA LYS A 57 -13.15 -1.82 -12.09
C LYS A 57 -12.69 -0.48 -12.67
N PRO A 58 -11.88 0.32 -11.95
CA PRO A 58 -11.21 1.41 -12.59
C PRO A 58 -10.54 0.83 -13.85
N LYS A 59 -10.86 1.38 -15.03
CA LYS A 59 -10.20 0.98 -16.27
C LYS A 59 -8.71 0.90 -15.95
N PRO A 60 -8.03 -0.24 -16.21
CA PRO A 60 -6.58 -0.28 -16.08
C PRO A 60 -6.09 0.88 -16.92
N GLN A 61 -5.48 1.86 -16.29
CA GLN A 61 -4.77 2.88 -17.02
C GLN A 61 -3.67 2.11 -17.75
N ALA A 62 -3.82 2.01 -19.08
CA ALA A 62 -2.83 1.33 -19.91
C ALA A 62 -1.45 1.80 -19.44
N PRO A 63 -0.49 0.87 -19.22
CA PRO A 63 0.85 1.29 -18.88
C PRO A 63 1.25 2.24 -19.99
N SER A 64 1.52 3.51 -19.65
CA SER A 64 2.14 4.44 -20.58
C SER A 64 3.34 3.72 -21.18
N PRO A 65 3.52 3.75 -22.52
CA PRO A 65 4.62 3.03 -23.14
C PRO A 65 5.88 3.38 -22.37
N ALA A 66 6.62 2.34 -21.98
CA ALA A 66 7.82 2.46 -21.20
C ALA A 66 8.78 3.41 -21.92
N LYS A 67 8.70 4.69 -21.59
CA LYS A 67 9.80 5.60 -21.85
C LYS A 67 10.96 5.04 -21.07
N GLU A 68 12.03 4.76 -21.79
CA GLU A 68 13.36 4.44 -21.28
C GLU A 68 13.57 5.05 -19.88
N LEU A 69 14.00 4.23 -18.91
CA LEU A 69 14.27 4.66 -17.54
C LEU A 69 15.29 5.81 -17.58
N LEU A 70 14.78 7.02 -17.77
CA LEU A 70 15.58 8.21 -17.54
C LEU A 70 15.81 8.29 -16.03
N PRO A 71 17.06 8.40 -15.57
CA PRO A 71 17.35 8.69 -14.18
C PRO A 71 16.49 9.89 -13.78
N GLY A 72 15.77 9.75 -12.66
CA GLY A 72 14.85 10.77 -12.18
C GLY A 72 15.49 12.16 -12.28
N LYS A 73 14.75 13.15 -12.80
CA LYS A 73 15.30 14.51 -12.96
C LYS A 73 15.89 14.95 -11.62
N LYS A 74 17.22 14.98 -11.55
CA LYS A 74 17.94 15.54 -10.41
C LYS A 74 17.83 17.05 -10.47
N ASN A 75 16.75 17.59 -9.91
CA ASN A 75 16.77 18.96 -9.46
C ASN A 75 17.61 19.01 -8.19
N LYS A 76 18.51 19.98 -8.05
CA LYS A 76 19.36 20.12 -6.86
C LYS A 76 18.49 20.04 -5.60
N GLY A 77 18.55 18.89 -4.87
CA GLY A 77 17.82 18.67 -3.63
C GLY A 77 16.45 17.98 -3.73
N ALA A 78 16.06 17.43 -4.90
CA ALA A 78 14.82 16.67 -5.04
C ALA A 78 14.97 15.47 -5.96
N VAL A 79 14.31 14.35 -5.62
CA VAL A 79 14.22 13.12 -6.41
C VAL A 79 12.76 12.68 -6.46
N ALA A 80 12.29 12.26 -7.64
CA ALA A 80 10.97 11.68 -7.82
C ALA A 80 11.04 10.50 -8.79
N LEU A 81 10.87 9.30 -8.27
CA LEU A 81 10.83 8.07 -9.06
C LEU A 81 9.39 7.81 -9.54
N ALA A 82 9.26 7.18 -10.69
CA ALA A 82 7.97 6.84 -11.30
C ALA A 82 7.46 5.46 -10.81
N LEU A 83 7.43 5.23 -9.49
CA LEU A 83 6.84 4.03 -8.93
C LEU A 83 5.36 3.92 -9.34
N PRO A 84 4.87 2.74 -9.72
CA PRO A 84 3.43 2.51 -9.87
C PRO A 84 2.75 2.64 -8.52
N PHE A 85 1.47 2.96 -8.51
CA PHE A 85 0.65 2.97 -7.30
C PHE A 85 -0.25 1.74 -7.27
N PHE A 86 -0.18 0.97 -6.18
CA PHE A 86 -1.07 -0.13 -5.88
C PHE A 86 -1.89 0.20 -4.63
N ASP A 87 -3.17 -0.10 -4.68
CA ASP A 87 -4.14 0.24 -3.64
C ASP A 87 -4.55 -1.04 -2.92
N GLN A 88 -3.98 -1.28 -1.72
CA GLN A 88 -4.27 -2.48 -0.93
C GLN A 88 -5.75 -2.66 -0.61
N THR A 89 -6.54 -1.59 -0.67
CA THR A 89 -7.98 -1.67 -0.38
C THR A 89 -8.77 -2.43 -1.44
N ASN A 90 -8.13 -2.75 -2.57
CA ASN A 90 -8.69 -3.59 -3.63
C ASN A 90 -8.32 -5.07 -3.51
N ASP A 91 -7.51 -5.46 -2.52
CA ASP A 91 -6.93 -6.80 -2.36
C ASP A 91 -7.85 -7.82 -1.67
N GLY A 92 -9.13 -7.54 -1.61
CA GLY A 92 -10.11 -8.43 -0.99
C GLY A 92 -10.33 -8.15 0.51
N PRO A 93 -10.95 -9.09 1.24
CA PRO A 93 -11.38 -8.88 2.63
C PRO A 93 -10.25 -8.55 3.59
N ASP A 94 -9.05 -9.08 3.35
CA ASP A 94 -7.87 -8.90 4.18
C ASP A 94 -6.98 -7.75 3.71
N GLY A 95 -7.39 -7.01 2.67
CA GLY A 95 -6.64 -5.90 2.09
C GLY A 95 -6.18 -4.86 3.12
N TRP A 96 -6.92 -4.69 4.22
CA TRP A 96 -6.58 -3.77 5.31
C TRP A 96 -5.20 -4.03 5.96
N ARG A 97 -4.63 -5.22 5.79
CA ARG A 97 -3.34 -5.63 6.35
C ARG A 97 -2.22 -5.79 5.33
N HIS A 98 -2.46 -5.49 4.05
CA HIS A 98 -1.52 -5.74 2.94
C HIS A 98 -0.53 -4.59 2.68
N CYS A 99 -0.47 -3.57 3.56
CA CYS A 99 0.35 -2.38 3.34
C CYS A 99 1.82 -2.69 3.03
N GLN A 100 2.41 -3.68 3.69
CA GLN A 100 3.79 -4.09 3.46
C GLN A 100 3.94 -4.74 2.08
N SER A 101 3.07 -5.68 1.72
CA SER A 101 3.08 -6.32 0.40
C SER A 101 2.90 -5.31 -0.73
N SER A 102 1.91 -4.41 -0.62
CA SER A 102 1.65 -3.41 -1.66
C SER A 102 2.80 -2.42 -1.79
N SER A 103 3.40 -1.96 -0.66
CA SER A 103 4.55 -1.06 -0.70
C SER A 103 5.81 -1.69 -1.29
N ILE A 104 6.07 -2.96 -1.02
CA ILE A 104 7.18 -3.72 -1.62
C ILE A 104 6.89 -3.96 -3.10
N ALA A 105 5.68 -4.40 -3.46
CA ALA A 105 5.29 -4.67 -4.84
C ALA A 105 5.44 -3.45 -5.76
N MET A 106 5.11 -2.22 -5.29
CA MET A 106 5.35 -0.98 -6.04
C MET A 106 6.83 -0.82 -6.42
N ASN A 107 7.75 -1.15 -5.51
CA ASN A 107 9.18 -1.12 -5.76
C ASN A 107 9.62 -2.23 -6.73
N LEU A 108 9.14 -3.45 -6.55
CA LEU A 108 9.47 -4.58 -7.42
C LEU A 108 8.96 -4.39 -8.85
N ALA A 109 7.75 -3.86 -9.02
CA ALA A 109 7.19 -3.55 -10.33
C ALA A 109 7.99 -2.41 -11.02
N TYR A 110 8.41 -1.39 -10.28
CA TYR A 110 9.30 -0.34 -10.77
C TYR A 110 10.65 -0.90 -11.25
N LEU A 111 11.21 -1.85 -10.49
CA LEU A 111 12.45 -2.55 -10.84
C LEU A 111 12.25 -3.63 -11.92
N ARG A 112 11.01 -3.80 -12.41
CA ARG A 112 10.65 -4.79 -13.44
C ARG A 112 10.98 -6.22 -13.05
N VAL A 113 10.80 -6.57 -11.78
CA VAL A 113 10.96 -7.95 -11.32
C VAL A 113 9.97 -8.85 -12.08
N PRO A 114 10.44 -9.91 -12.75
CA PRO A 114 9.58 -10.78 -13.55
C PRO A 114 8.42 -11.37 -12.71
N GLY A 115 7.22 -11.33 -13.26
CA GLY A 115 6.02 -11.89 -12.62
C GLY A 115 5.29 -10.94 -11.67
N ILE A 116 5.85 -9.76 -11.36
CA ILE A 116 5.21 -8.78 -10.49
C ILE A 116 4.64 -7.62 -11.32
N LYS A 117 3.34 -7.62 -11.53
CA LYS A 117 2.60 -6.58 -12.26
C LYS A 117 1.78 -5.70 -11.32
N ASP A 118 1.34 -6.28 -10.20
CA ASP A 118 0.58 -5.63 -9.14
C ASP A 118 0.94 -6.21 -7.77
N ASP A 119 0.29 -5.74 -6.72
CA ASP A 119 0.54 -6.18 -5.35
C ASP A 119 -0.04 -7.57 -5.07
N LEU A 120 -1.11 -7.98 -5.72
CA LEU A 120 -1.65 -9.34 -5.60
C LEU A 120 -0.69 -10.40 -6.15
N ASP A 121 0.05 -10.09 -7.22
CA ASP A 121 1.07 -11.01 -7.73
C ASP A 121 2.16 -11.25 -6.67
N TYR A 122 2.63 -10.19 -6.02
CA TYR A 122 3.62 -10.30 -4.95
C TYR A 122 3.04 -10.96 -3.69
N LEU A 123 1.82 -10.59 -3.30
CA LEU A 123 1.14 -11.16 -2.14
C LEU A 123 1.02 -12.69 -2.24
N LYS A 124 0.69 -13.23 -3.42
CA LYS A 124 0.66 -14.69 -3.66
C LYS A 124 2.01 -15.36 -3.39
N VAL A 125 3.12 -14.69 -3.72
CA VAL A 125 4.46 -15.21 -3.41
C VAL A 125 4.69 -15.19 -1.91
N VAL A 126 4.40 -14.08 -1.23
CA VAL A 126 4.55 -13.94 0.23
C VAL A 126 3.76 -15.01 0.97
N GLN A 127 2.51 -15.25 0.58
CA GLN A 127 1.61 -16.24 1.22
C GLN A 127 2.10 -17.68 1.14
N ARG A 128 3.01 -18.01 0.22
CA ARG A 128 3.68 -19.33 0.19
C ARG A 128 4.72 -19.49 1.33
N HIS A 129 5.18 -18.40 1.88
CA HIS A 129 6.24 -18.36 2.91
C HIS A 129 5.74 -17.96 4.30
N GLY A 130 4.52 -17.41 4.40
CA GLY A 130 3.93 -17.00 5.67
C GLY A 130 2.95 -15.84 5.53
N ASP A 131 2.76 -15.14 6.63
CA ASP A 131 1.81 -14.04 6.70
C ASP A 131 2.41 -12.73 6.13
N THR A 132 1.56 -11.93 5.48
CA THR A 132 1.93 -10.64 4.89
C THR A 132 2.46 -9.60 5.89
N THR A 133 2.31 -9.83 7.19
CA THR A 133 2.86 -8.96 8.24
C THR A 133 4.22 -9.43 8.77
N GLN A 134 4.75 -10.54 8.25
CA GLN A 134 6.02 -11.14 8.71
C GLN A 134 7.18 -10.77 7.79
N GLN A 135 8.18 -10.08 8.32
CA GLN A 135 9.41 -9.73 7.57
C GLN A 135 10.12 -10.95 6.99
N THR A 136 10.08 -12.09 7.69
CA THR A 136 10.68 -13.34 7.24
C THR A 136 9.98 -13.90 5.99
N ALA A 137 8.64 -13.80 5.91
CA ALA A 137 7.88 -14.21 4.74
C ALA A 137 8.24 -13.34 3.52
N HIS A 138 8.37 -12.03 3.70
CA HIS A 138 8.83 -11.14 2.63
C HIS A 138 10.26 -11.40 2.19
N ALA A 139 11.17 -11.67 3.14
CA ALA A 139 12.55 -12.02 2.80
C ALA A 139 12.64 -13.31 1.97
N ALA A 140 11.87 -14.33 2.34
CA ALA A 140 11.79 -15.58 1.60
C ALA A 140 11.15 -15.40 0.21
N ALA A 141 10.09 -14.58 0.10
CA ALA A 141 9.46 -14.24 -1.17
C ALA A 141 10.41 -13.52 -2.13
N LEU A 142 11.19 -12.55 -1.62
CA LEU A 142 12.22 -11.85 -2.40
C LEU A 142 13.32 -12.81 -2.87
N ALA A 143 13.74 -13.73 -2.02
CA ALA A 143 14.73 -14.77 -2.39
C ALA A 143 14.17 -15.71 -3.49
N GLU A 144 12.93 -16.15 -3.39
CA GLU A 144 12.26 -16.97 -4.43
C GLU A 144 12.24 -16.24 -5.79
N LEU A 145 11.89 -14.96 -5.77
CA LEU A 145 11.83 -14.11 -6.96
C LEU A 145 13.23 -13.72 -7.49
N LYS A 146 14.30 -14.05 -6.77
CA LYS A 146 15.66 -13.54 -7.03
C LYS A 146 15.67 -12.01 -7.15
N ALA A 147 14.78 -11.36 -6.42
CA ALA A 147 14.62 -9.91 -6.43
C ALA A 147 15.51 -9.27 -5.36
N PRO A 148 16.03 -8.05 -5.62
CA PRO A 148 16.73 -7.31 -4.58
C PRO A 148 15.75 -6.91 -3.48
N GLY A 149 16.22 -6.89 -2.26
CA GLY A 149 15.46 -6.37 -1.13
C GLY A 149 15.94 -6.93 0.19
N ARG A 150 16.09 -6.05 1.18
CA ARG A 150 16.42 -6.44 2.54
C ARG A 150 15.74 -5.52 3.54
N PHE A 151 15.28 -6.10 4.63
CA PHE A 151 14.74 -5.36 5.77
C PHE A 151 15.87 -4.85 6.66
N MET A 152 15.70 -3.63 7.17
CA MET A 152 16.58 -3.04 8.17
C MET A 152 15.80 -2.20 9.17
N THR A 153 16.33 -2.10 10.39
CA THR A 153 15.79 -1.29 11.49
C THR A 153 16.70 -0.12 11.87
N SER A 154 17.68 0.17 11.01
CA SER A 154 18.70 1.19 11.24
C SER A 154 18.84 2.15 10.06
N CYS A 155 17.74 2.45 9.38
CA CYS A 155 17.73 3.38 8.25
C CYS A 155 17.65 4.83 8.74
N SER A 156 18.63 5.66 8.36
CA SER A 156 18.58 7.10 8.59
C SER A 156 17.97 7.86 7.40
N VAL A 157 17.67 9.14 7.59
CA VAL A 157 17.21 10.03 6.51
C VAL A 157 18.23 10.11 5.38
N GLU A 158 19.52 10.22 5.72
CA GLU A 158 20.62 10.32 4.77
C GLU A 158 20.75 9.03 3.98
N ARG A 159 20.62 7.87 4.65
CA ARG A 159 20.62 6.57 3.98
C ARG A 159 19.46 6.43 3.01
N ALA A 160 18.25 6.80 3.42
CA ALA A 160 17.06 6.75 2.56
C ALA A 160 17.20 7.65 1.33
N LYS A 161 17.68 8.89 1.51
CA LYS A 161 17.95 9.80 0.39
C LYS A 161 19.02 9.24 -0.54
N ALA A 162 20.08 8.64 -0.01
CA ALA A 162 21.13 8.02 -0.82
C ALA A 162 20.62 6.85 -1.68
N GLU A 163 19.64 6.07 -1.20
CA GLU A 163 18.99 5.03 -2.01
C GLU A 163 18.16 5.64 -3.15
N LEU A 164 17.37 6.67 -2.85
CA LEU A 164 16.56 7.41 -3.84
C LEU A 164 17.44 8.09 -4.90
N ASP A 165 18.57 8.67 -4.50
CA ASP A 165 19.55 9.29 -5.41
C ASP A 165 20.16 8.28 -6.40
N LYS A 166 20.26 7.01 -6.00
CA LYS A 166 20.69 5.90 -6.88
C LYS A 166 19.55 5.38 -7.77
N GLY A 167 18.32 5.85 -7.58
CA GLY A 167 17.16 5.40 -8.34
C GLY A 167 16.39 4.23 -7.71
N PHE A 168 16.62 3.91 -6.42
CA PHE A 168 15.89 2.89 -5.70
C PHE A 168 14.88 3.53 -4.75
N GLY A 169 13.59 3.14 -4.87
CA GLY A 169 12.60 3.47 -3.87
C GLY A 169 12.79 2.64 -2.59
N LEU A 170 11.98 2.93 -1.57
CA LEU A 170 11.99 2.20 -0.30
C LEU A 170 10.55 1.89 0.13
N ALA A 171 10.41 0.98 1.12
CA ALA A 171 9.16 0.85 1.86
C ALA A 171 9.43 1.12 3.34
N PHE A 172 8.87 2.21 3.87
CA PHE A 172 9.02 2.58 5.28
C PHE A 172 7.93 1.97 6.13
N GLY A 173 8.31 1.43 7.30
CA GLY A 173 7.38 1.09 8.37
C GLY A 173 7.25 2.25 9.35
N ILE A 174 6.04 2.78 9.52
CA ILE A 174 5.74 3.94 10.36
C ILE A 174 4.63 3.65 11.36
N LEU A 175 4.60 4.39 12.48
CA LEU A 175 3.46 4.36 13.40
C LEU A 175 2.36 5.31 12.90
N HIS A 176 1.17 4.78 12.67
CA HIS A 176 0.10 5.53 11.98
C HIS A 176 -1.01 6.05 12.90
N HIS A 177 -0.96 5.75 14.20
CA HIS A 177 -1.88 6.28 15.22
C HIS A 177 -1.19 7.31 16.12
N GLY A 178 -1.99 7.94 16.98
CA GLY A 178 -1.54 8.92 17.98
C GLY A 178 -1.02 10.23 17.36
N PRO A 179 -0.84 11.28 18.17
CA PRO A 179 -0.30 12.56 17.69
C PRO A 179 1.17 12.42 17.28
N VAL A 180 1.65 13.33 16.43
CA VAL A 180 3.04 13.33 15.95
C VAL A 180 4.08 13.40 17.07
N SER A 181 3.72 14.00 18.21
CA SER A 181 4.57 14.08 19.41
C SER A 181 4.66 12.79 20.21
N ALA A 182 3.74 11.85 20.00
CA ALA A 182 3.68 10.55 20.64
C ALA A 182 3.00 9.52 19.72
N PRO A 183 3.68 9.13 18.60
CA PRO A 183 3.11 8.20 17.66
C PRO A 183 2.93 6.81 18.25
N THR A 184 1.86 6.13 17.87
CA THR A 184 1.49 4.79 18.35
C THR A 184 0.95 3.93 17.22
N GLY A 185 0.60 2.68 17.53
CA GLY A 185 -0.07 1.75 16.62
C GLY A 185 0.80 0.57 16.20
N GLY A 186 0.20 -0.38 15.48
CA GLY A 186 0.83 -1.64 15.10
C GLY A 186 1.78 -1.56 13.90
N GLY A 187 2.04 -0.38 13.37
CA GLY A 187 2.83 -0.17 12.15
C GLY A 187 1.96 -0.10 10.89
N HIS A 188 2.48 0.65 9.92
CA HIS A 188 1.92 0.77 8.57
C HIS A 188 3.08 0.95 7.59
N TYR A 189 3.01 0.33 6.43
CA TYR A 189 4.04 0.46 5.40
C TYR A 189 3.58 1.39 4.28
N ILE A 190 4.50 2.27 3.86
CA ILE A 190 4.30 3.22 2.77
C ILE A 190 5.47 3.12 1.78
N ALA A 191 5.21 3.28 0.48
CA ALA A 191 6.25 3.28 -0.54
C ALA A 191 6.81 4.69 -0.73
N ILE A 192 8.11 4.85 -0.48
CA ILE A 192 8.84 6.10 -0.67
C ILE A 192 9.39 6.11 -2.09
N ARG A 193 8.89 7.03 -2.90
CA ARG A 193 9.28 7.21 -4.30
C ARG A 193 10.15 8.43 -4.56
N GLY A 194 10.48 9.18 -3.50
CA GLY A 194 11.30 10.37 -3.65
C GLY A 194 11.28 11.26 -2.42
N TYR A 195 11.90 12.41 -2.57
CA TYR A 195 11.92 13.47 -1.57
C TYR A 195 12.11 14.83 -2.25
N ASP A 196 11.76 15.90 -1.54
CA ASP A 196 12.14 17.26 -1.85
C ASP A 196 12.79 17.94 -0.63
N THR A 197 12.81 19.28 -0.60
CA THR A 197 13.40 20.04 0.50
C THR A 197 12.59 19.98 1.80
N THR A 198 11.33 19.55 1.76
CA THR A 198 10.35 19.64 2.84
C THR A 198 9.80 18.31 3.30
N GLY A 199 9.89 17.25 2.46
CA GLY A 199 9.26 15.97 2.78
C GLY A 199 9.60 14.83 1.83
N TRP A 200 8.96 13.72 2.13
CA TRP A 200 8.97 12.51 1.33
C TRP A 200 7.85 12.55 0.29
N LEU A 201 8.14 12.08 -0.93
CA LEU A 201 7.16 11.80 -1.95
C LEU A 201 6.73 10.34 -1.81
N VAL A 202 5.45 10.10 -1.54
CA VAL A 202 4.94 8.83 -1.04
C VAL A 202 3.82 8.29 -1.91
N HIS A 203 3.77 6.98 -2.02
CA HIS A 203 2.57 6.22 -2.29
C HIS A 203 2.15 5.49 -1.01
N ASP A 204 1.02 5.87 -0.43
CA ASP A 204 0.44 5.21 0.72
C ASP A 204 -0.65 4.23 0.23
N PRO A 205 -0.46 2.92 0.35
CA PRO A 205 -1.37 1.95 -0.25
C PRO A 205 -2.76 1.91 0.38
N TYR A 206 -2.95 2.50 1.57
CA TYR A 206 -4.22 2.47 2.29
C TYR A 206 -5.01 3.77 2.22
N GLY A 207 -4.35 4.89 2.00
CA GLY A 207 -4.99 6.21 1.95
C GLY A 207 -4.06 7.35 2.31
N GLU A 208 -4.62 8.52 2.57
CA GLU A 208 -3.88 9.68 3.07
C GLU A 208 -3.85 9.66 4.60
N LEU A 209 -2.66 9.54 5.17
CA LEU A 209 -2.48 9.55 6.63
C LEU A 209 -2.58 10.99 7.18
N ASN A 210 -3.29 11.16 8.29
CA ASN A 210 -3.20 12.37 9.09
C ASN A 210 -1.92 12.36 9.92
N LEU A 211 -0.87 12.91 9.38
CA LEU A 211 0.46 12.89 10.01
C LEU A 211 0.52 13.63 11.35
N VAL A 212 -0.36 14.60 11.61
CA VAL A 212 -0.36 15.38 12.85
C VAL A 212 -1.09 14.66 13.97
N ARG A 213 -2.30 14.16 13.69
CA ARG A 213 -3.18 13.55 14.71
C ARG A 213 -3.06 12.02 14.74
N GLY A 214 -2.56 11.41 13.69
CA GLY A 214 -2.64 9.98 13.44
C GLY A 214 -4.00 9.57 12.86
N GLY A 215 -4.10 8.32 12.42
CA GLY A 215 -5.25 7.82 11.68
C GLY A 215 -5.31 8.39 10.25
N TRP A 216 -6.43 8.19 9.59
CA TRP A 216 -6.57 8.50 8.18
C TRP A 216 -7.28 9.83 7.97
N ALA A 217 -6.67 10.74 7.20
CA ALA A 217 -7.30 11.98 6.75
C ALA A 217 -8.29 11.71 5.61
N ARG A 218 -7.94 10.75 4.73
CA ARG A 218 -8.77 10.36 3.60
C ARG A 218 -8.49 8.89 3.24
N GLN A 219 -9.55 8.16 2.97
CA GLN A 219 -9.50 6.78 2.48
C GLN A 219 -10.34 6.66 1.19
N GLY A 220 -10.14 5.57 0.48
CA GLY A 220 -10.84 5.27 -0.75
C GLY A 220 -9.90 5.17 -1.95
N PRO A 221 -10.43 4.80 -3.11
CA PRO A 221 -9.61 4.49 -4.26
C PRO A 221 -8.66 5.61 -4.66
N GLY A 222 -7.36 5.31 -4.63
CA GLY A 222 -6.32 6.24 -5.03
C GLY A 222 -6.02 7.37 -4.03
N ALA A 223 -6.66 7.39 -2.85
CA ALA A 223 -6.48 8.46 -1.86
C ALA A 223 -5.02 8.64 -1.41
N GLY A 224 -4.25 7.56 -1.37
CA GLY A 224 -2.84 7.62 -0.98
C GLY A 224 -1.84 7.77 -2.13
N ARG A 225 -2.31 7.96 -3.37
CA ARG A 225 -1.44 8.18 -4.53
C ARG A 225 -0.79 9.56 -4.47
N ASN A 226 0.54 9.63 -4.75
CA ASN A 226 1.29 10.88 -4.89
C ASN A 226 1.18 11.84 -3.69
N GLN A 227 1.23 11.28 -2.49
CA GLN A 227 1.22 12.07 -1.27
C GLN A 227 2.57 12.77 -1.05
N HIS A 228 2.51 13.96 -0.41
CA HIS A 228 3.67 14.65 0.11
C HIS A 228 3.61 14.62 1.64
N TYR A 229 4.48 13.83 2.25
CA TYR A 229 4.55 13.64 3.69
C TYR A 229 5.74 14.41 4.27
N SER A 230 5.48 15.52 4.98
CA SER A 230 6.54 16.39 5.48
C SER A 230 7.52 15.65 6.40
N PHE A 231 8.81 15.99 6.34
CA PHE A 231 9.82 15.43 7.24
C PHE A 231 9.45 15.66 8.71
N ALA A 232 8.96 16.86 9.04
CA ALA A 232 8.58 17.24 10.39
C ALA A 232 7.54 16.31 11.02
N ASN A 233 6.62 15.77 10.21
CA ASN A 233 5.52 14.95 10.71
C ASN A 233 5.69 13.44 10.43
N THR A 234 6.52 13.08 9.45
CA THR A 234 6.77 11.67 9.11
C THR A 234 7.93 11.09 9.91
N ASN A 235 9.04 11.84 10.02
CA ASN A 235 10.23 11.33 10.68
C ASN A 235 9.99 10.95 12.16
N PRO A 236 9.22 11.70 12.97
CA PRO A 236 8.87 11.24 14.32
C PRO A 236 8.08 9.92 14.37
N ARG A 237 7.35 9.59 13.30
CA ARG A 237 6.59 8.33 13.17
C ARG A 237 7.43 7.16 12.68
N TRP A 238 8.59 7.44 12.13
CA TRP A 238 9.51 6.49 11.52
C TRP A 238 10.77 6.25 12.35
N LEU A 239 11.36 7.32 12.90
CA LEU A 239 12.64 7.32 13.65
C LEU A 239 12.37 7.35 15.16
N LEU A 240 11.81 6.28 15.69
CA LEU A 240 11.27 6.24 17.06
C LEU A 240 12.36 6.25 18.15
N GLU A 241 13.53 5.72 17.83
CA GLU A 241 14.65 5.52 18.78
C GLU A 241 15.90 6.32 18.37
N GLY A 242 15.70 7.44 17.65
CA GLY A 242 16.76 8.32 17.19
C GLY A 242 16.98 8.29 15.67
N SER A 243 17.89 9.13 15.20
CA SER A 243 18.05 9.47 13.77
C SER A 243 18.42 8.31 12.83
N SER A 244 18.78 7.16 13.37
CA SER A 244 19.14 5.96 12.61
C SER A 244 18.30 4.73 12.99
N SER A 245 17.08 4.91 13.47
CA SER A 245 16.22 3.81 13.93
C SER A 245 15.07 3.47 12.97
N GLY A 246 15.10 3.98 11.75
CA GLY A 246 14.03 3.80 10.80
C GLY A 246 13.89 2.36 10.30
N TRP A 247 12.64 1.85 10.28
CA TRP A 247 12.31 0.57 9.67
C TRP A 247 12.11 0.75 8.17
N ALA A 248 12.85 -0.01 7.38
CA ALA A 248 12.75 0.10 5.93
C ALA A 248 13.07 -1.22 5.22
N TRP A 249 12.40 -1.44 4.10
CA TRP A 249 12.88 -2.30 3.04
C TRP A 249 13.65 -1.43 2.04
N ILE A 250 14.87 -1.83 1.72
CA ILE A 250 15.70 -1.21 0.70
C ILE A 250 15.98 -2.21 -0.42
N PHE A 251 16.05 -1.72 -1.66
CA PHE A 251 16.08 -2.54 -2.87
C PHE A 251 17.38 -2.38 -3.67
N SER A 252 18.36 -1.68 -3.14
CA SER A 252 19.72 -1.69 -3.71
C SER A 252 20.42 -3.01 -3.41
N SER A 253 21.14 -3.55 -4.38
CA SER A 253 22.09 -4.66 -4.22
C SER A 253 23.30 -4.29 -3.36
#